data_426351a61009a0d5a1a089d8da8a6c1d
#
_entry.id   426351a61009a0d5a1a089d8da8a6c1d
#
_cell.length_a   1.000
_cell.length_b   1.000
_cell.length_c   1.000
_cell.angle_alpha   90.00
_cell.angle_beta   90.00
_cell.angle_gamma   90.00
#
_symmetry.space_group_name_H-M   'P 1'
#
loop_
_entity.id
_entity.type
_entity.pdbx_description
1 polymer ?
#
loop_
_entity_poly.entity_id
_entity_poly.type
_entity_poly.pdbx_seq_one_letter_code
_entity_poly.pdbx_strand_id
1 'polypeptide(L)'
;GAITLGSAIHVLDSIGMENILKEDLELTQYAMDKMKHYKDIHIYGNINTEALPRAGTISFNVLDMDHGLVASILNDYYNIAVRNECFCAHPYVEKMLHSTHFKEISNLDCIDNNLSWKVEPWMGMVRASFGIYNTKDDIDKLIIALSEIINKKSFFAKQYTIDNNGDYNHKTFNFSSKDFFSLTGSIDNDIKQL
;
A
#
# COMPACT_ATOMS: atom_id res chain seq x y z
N GLY A 1 -24.39 -9.22 4.49
CA GLY A 1 -24.08 -8.37 3.34
C GLY A 1 -24.99 -7.16 3.21
N ALA A 2 -26.25 -7.29 2.72
CA ALA A 2 -27.11 -6.12 2.42
C ALA A 2 -27.42 -5.24 3.62
N ILE A 3 -27.73 -5.83 4.78
CA ILE A 3 -27.99 -5.07 6.02
C ILE A 3 -26.76 -4.30 6.46
N THR A 4 -25.58 -4.94 6.43
CA THR A 4 -24.33 -4.30 6.79
C THR A 4 -23.98 -3.15 5.85
N LEU A 5 -24.21 -3.33 4.55
CA LEU A 5 -24.04 -2.26 3.57
C LEU A 5 -24.97 -1.09 3.84
N GLY A 6 -26.26 -1.36 4.13
CA GLY A 6 -27.23 -0.33 4.50
C GLY A 6 -26.80 0.45 5.74
N SER A 7 -26.29 -0.23 6.76
CA SER A 7 -25.76 0.43 7.96
C SER A 7 -24.52 1.30 7.64
N ALA A 8 -23.61 0.81 6.80
CA ALA A 8 -22.44 1.59 6.40
C ALA A 8 -22.83 2.86 5.62
N ILE A 9 -23.78 2.76 4.68
CA ILE A 9 -24.32 3.91 3.94
C ILE A 9 -24.94 4.92 4.92
N HIS A 10 -25.73 4.46 5.88
CA HIS A 10 -26.35 5.34 6.87
C HIS A 10 -25.32 6.09 7.72
N VAL A 11 -24.22 5.43 8.11
CA VAL A 11 -23.11 6.09 8.83
C VAL A 11 -22.46 7.16 7.98
N LEU A 12 -22.12 6.86 6.72
CA LEU A 12 -21.49 7.81 5.80
C LEU A 12 -22.41 9.01 5.52
N ASP A 13 -23.70 8.76 5.32
CA ASP A 13 -24.70 9.80 5.09
C ASP A 13 -24.86 10.71 6.31
N SER A 14 -24.81 10.15 7.52
CA SER A 14 -24.88 10.93 8.77
C SER A 14 -23.66 11.84 9.01
N ILE A 15 -22.47 11.45 8.49
CA ILE A 15 -21.25 12.29 8.50
C ILE A 15 -21.36 13.38 7.42
N GLY A 16 -22.00 13.05 6.30
CA GLY A 16 -22.13 13.89 5.11
C GLY A 16 -21.00 13.67 4.11
N MET A 17 -21.35 13.26 2.90
CA MET A 17 -20.39 12.94 1.84
C MET A 17 -19.50 14.13 1.44
N GLU A 18 -20.00 15.36 1.57
CA GLU A 18 -19.20 16.57 1.32
C GLU A 18 -18.10 16.76 2.36
N ASN A 19 -18.38 16.45 3.63
CA ASN A 19 -17.37 16.51 4.70
C ASN A 19 -16.29 15.44 4.48
N ILE A 20 -16.71 14.23 4.10
CA ILE A 20 -15.79 13.14 3.78
C ILE A 20 -14.89 13.51 2.61
N LEU A 21 -15.46 14.04 1.54
CA LEU A 21 -14.67 14.49 0.38
C LEU A 21 -13.65 15.57 0.74
N LYS A 22 -14.05 16.53 1.56
CA LYS A 22 -13.15 17.59 2.02
C LYS A 22 -11.98 17.02 2.81
N GLU A 23 -12.25 16.12 3.75
CA GLU A 23 -11.20 15.46 4.55
C GLU A 23 -10.26 14.63 3.66
N ASP A 24 -10.81 13.83 2.75
CA ASP A 24 -10.05 13.04 1.79
C ASP A 24 -9.09 13.91 0.96
N LEU A 25 -9.58 15.07 0.48
CA LEU A 25 -8.75 16.00 -0.29
C LEU A 25 -7.65 16.62 0.57
N GLU A 26 -7.96 17.03 1.81
CA GLU A 26 -6.98 17.61 2.73
C GLU A 26 -5.89 16.60 3.10
N LEU A 27 -6.27 15.37 3.45
CA LEU A 27 -5.32 14.30 3.79
C LEU A 27 -4.46 13.90 2.60
N THR A 28 -5.07 13.77 1.42
CA THR A 28 -4.35 13.44 0.18
C THR A 28 -3.32 14.51 -0.17
N GLN A 29 -3.72 15.78 -0.12
CA GLN A 29 -2.82 16.90 -0.39
C GLN A 29 -1.67 16.93 0.63
N TYR A 30 -1.97 16.78 1.91
CA TYR A 30 -0.98 16.76 2.97
C TYR A 30 0.06 15.65 2.78
N ALA A 31 -0.41 14.45 2.46
CA ALA A 31 0.48 13.31 2.20
C ALA A 31 1.36 13.55 0.97
N MET A 32 0.80 14.00 -0.15
CA MET A 32 1.56 14.29 -1.37
C MET A 32 2.58 15.41 -1.15
N ASP A 33 2.22 16.45 -0.40
CA ASP A 33 3.14 17.55 -0.08
C ASP A 33 4.36 17.07 0.70
N LYS A 34 4.19 16.10 1.59
CA LYS A 34 5.31 15.49 2.30
C LYS A 34 6.10 14.52 1.43
N MET A 35 5.42 13.66 0.67
CA MET A 35 6.07 12.64 -0.17
C MET A 35 6.95 13.26 -1.26
N LYS A 36 6.54 14.37 -1.88
CA LYS A 36 7.31 15.04 -2.96
C LYS A 36 8.66 15.62 -2.51
N HIS A 37 8.93 15.72 -1.21
CA HIS A 37 10.25 16.11 -0.71
C HIS A 37 11.30 14.99 -0.81
N TYR A 38 10.87 13.74 -1.05
CA TYR A 38 11.75 12.59 -1.18
C TYR A 38 11.94 12.26 -2.66
N LYS A 39 13.15 12.43 -3.17
CA LYS A 39 13.50 12.14 -4.58
C LYS A 39 13.33 10.66 -4.93
N ASP A 40 13.45 9.79 -3.93
CA ASP A 40 13.28 8.35 -4.06
C ASP A 40 11.80 7.90 -4.08
N ILE A 41 10.84 8.80 -3.92
CA ILE A 41 9.42 8.48 -4.03
C ILE A 41 8.88 9.03 -5.36
N HIS A 42 8.39 8.12 -6.19
CA HIS A 42 7.67 8.48 -7.41
C HIS A 42 6.17 8.36 -7.20
N ILE A 43 5.44 9.49 -7.29
CA ILE A 43 3.99 9.54 -7.16
C ILE A 43 3.38 9.46 -8.55
N TYR A 44 2.44 8.54 -8.77
CA TYR A 44 1.74 8.37 -10.04
C TYR A 44 0.49 9.24 -10.13
N GLY A 45 0.21 9.73 -11.34
CA GLY A 45 -0.93 10.60 -11.63
C GLY A 45 -0.66 12.08 -11.41
N ASN A 46 -1.72 12.88 -11.47
CA ASN A 46 -1.58 14.33 -11.31
C ASN A 46 -1.32 14.69 -9.85
N ILE A 47 -0.23 15.39 -9.59
CA ILE A 47 0.15 15.89 -8.26
C ILE A 47 -0.43 17.27 -7.94
N ASN A 48 -1.03 17.94 -8.93
CA ASN A 48 -1.74 19.21 -8.74
C ASN A 48 -3.23 18.95 -8.47
N THR A 49 -3.62 18.89 -7.21
CA THR A 49 -4.99 18.63 -6.78
C THR A 49 -5.95 19.79 -7.00
N GLU A 50 -5.45 21.01 -7.16
CA GLU A 50 -6.27 22.18 -7.52
C GLU A 50 -6.81 22.06 -8.95
N ALA A 51 -5.98 21.54 -9.87
CA ALA A 51 -6.36 21.37 -11.26
C ALA A 51 -7.26 20.12 -11.46
N LEU A 52 -7.04 19.07 -10.68
CA LEU A 52 -7.79 17.82 -10.76
C LEU A 52 -7.89 17.19 -9.36
N PRO A 53 -9.07 17.24 -8.72
CA PRO A 53 -9.27 16.61 -7.41
C PRO A 53 -8.95 15.11 -7.45
N ARG A 54 -8.34 14.61 -6.38
CA ARG A 54 -8.04 13.18 -6.20
C ARG A 54 -8.93 12.61 -5.10
N ALA A 55 -9.33 11.35 -5.28
CA ALA A 55 -9.89 10.58 -4.16
C ALA A 55 -8.81 10.35 -3.09
N GLY A 56 -9.20 9.92 -1.90
CA GLY A 56 -8.33 9.64 -0.75
C GLY A 56 -7.32 8.51 -0.97
N THR A 57 -6.66 8.48 -2.13
CA THR A 57 -5.69 7.44 -2.50
C THR A 57 -4.47 8.02 -3.21
N ILE A 58 -3.29 7.45 -2.88
CA ILE A 58 -2.03 7.79 -3.53
C ILE A 58 -1.34 6.52 -3.99
N SER A 59 -1.09 6.39 -5.30
CA SER A 59 -0.25 5.34 -5.85
C SER A 59 1.17 5.89 -6.03
N PHE A 60 2.15 5.13 -5.56
CA PHE A 60 3.56 5.53 -5.59
C PHE A 60 4.48 4.32 -5.63
N ASN A 61 5.76 4.55 -5.96
CA ASN A 61 6.84 3.57 -5.76
C ASN A 61 8.02 4.24 -5.07
N VAL A 62 8.80 3.42 -4.35
CA VAL A 62 10.12 3.79 -3.85
C VAL A 62 11.15 3.31 -4.88
N LEU A 63 12.00 4.22 -5.37
CA LEU A 63 13.01 3.89 -6.38
C LEU A 63 13.94 2.79 -5.88
N ASP A 64 14.33 1.88 -6.76
CA ASP A 64 15.19 0.74 -6.50
C ASP A 64 14.65 -0.23 -5.42
N MET A 65 13.34 -0.25 -5.19
CA MET A 65 12.69 -1.22 -4.33
C MET A 65 11.42 -1.75 -4.98
N ASP A 66 11.23 -3.06 -4.85
CA ASP A 66 10.00 -3.71 -5.28
C ASP A 66 8.80 -3.26 -4.44
N HIS A 67 7.64 -3.07 -5.09
CA HIS A 67 6.41 -2.62 -4.43
C HIS A 67 5.92 -3.58 -3.35
N GLY A 68 6.07 -4.90 -3.58
CA GLY A 68 5.70 -5.93 -2.60
C GLY A 68 6.60 -5.89 -1.38
N LEU A 69 7.92 -5.68 -1.57
CA LEU A 69 8.86 -5.51 -0.47
C LEU A 69 8.52 -4.27 0.37
N VAL A 70 8.24 -3.14 -0.27
CA VAL A 70 7.85 -1.91 0.44
C VAL A 70 6.58 -2.13 1.25
N ALA A 71 5.57 -2.80 0.68
CA ALA A 71 4.32 -3.09 1.37
C ALA A 71 4.55 -4.03 2.57
N SER A 72 5.37 -5.08 2.41
CA SER A 72 5.70 -6.01 3.49
C SER A 72 6.45 -5.32 4.63
N ILE A 73 7.42 -4.44 4.32
CA ILE A 73 8.14 -3.68 5.34
C ILE A 73 7.20 -2.74 6.11
N LEU A 74 6.33 -2.02 5.40
CA LEU A 74 5.35 -1.13 6.03
C LEU A 74 4.43 -1.89 6.99
N ASN A 75 3.99 -3.09 6.61
CA ASN A 75 3.18 -3.95 7.45
C ASN A 75 3.94 -4.46 8.68
N ASP A 76 5.11 -5.09 8.45
CA ASP A 76 5.81 -5.87 9.47
C ASP A 76 6.53 -5.00 10.51
N TYR A 77 7.10 -3.88 10.10
CA TYR A 77 7.88 -3.00 10.98
C TYR A 77 7.09 -1.82 11.51
N TYR A 78 6.08 -1.36 10.77
CA TYR A 78 5.39 -0.10 11.11
C TYR A 78 3.89 -0.27 11.35
N ASN A 79 3.35 -1.48 11.17
CA ASN A 79 1.92 -1.77 11.29
C ASN A 79 1.06 -0.85 10.38
N ILE A 80 1.56 -0.59 9.17
CA ILE A 80 0.90 0.24 8.16
C ILE A 80 0.47 -0.66 7.00
N ALA A 81 -0.83 -0.88 6.85
CA ALA A 81 -1.40 -1.66 5.76
C ALA A 81 -1.57 -0.79 4.51
N VAL A 82 -1.00 -1.25 3.39
CA VAL A 82 -1.14 -0.65 2.06
C VAL A 82 -1.54 -1.73 1.05
N ARG A 83 -2.01 -1.33 -0.12
CA ARG A 83 -2.15 -2.25 -1.26
C ARG A 83 -0.90 -2.17 -2.12
N ASN A 84 -0.56 -3.27 -2.76
CA ASN A 84 0.49 -3.33 -3.78
C ASN A 84 -0.02 -4.04 -5.06
N GLU A 85 0.79 -4.13 -6.11
CA GLU A 85 0.50 -4.68 -7.44
C GLU A 85 -0.27 -3.75 -8.37
N CYS A 86 -1.13 -4.31 -9.23
CA CYS A 86 -1.83 -3.59 -10.31
C CYS A 86 -3.26 -3.17 -9.96
N PHE A 87 -3.77 -3.45 -8.77
CA PHE A 87 -5.10 -3.03 -8.26
C PHE A 87 -6.27 -3.42 -9.19
N CYS A 88 -6.17 -4.53 -9.92
CA CYS A 88 -7.09 -4.95 -11.00
C CYS A 88 -7.16 -3.96 -12.18
N ALA A 89 -6.18 -3.07 -12.33
CA ALA A 89 -6.09 -2.04 -13.38
C ALA A 89 -4.82 -2.22 -14.24
N HIS A 90 -4.49 -3.48 -14.60
CA HIS A 90 -3.25 -3.85 -15.28
C HIS A 90 -2.89 -2.95 -16.49
N PRO A 91 -3.78 -2.70 -17.47
CA PRO A 91 -3.41 -1.87 -18.62
C PRO A 91 -3.06 -0.42 -18.25
N TYR A 92 -3.70 0.10 -17.20
CA TYR A 92 -3.43 1.45 -16.73
C TYR A 92 -2.10 1.53 -15.98
N VAL A 93 -1.87 0.61 -15.06
CA VAL A 93 -0.62 0.52 -14.27
C VAL A 93 0.57 0.31 -15.20
N GLU A 94 0.48 -0.63 -16.13
CA GLU A 94 1.50 -0.89 -17.15
C GLU A 94 1.84 0.39 -17.93
N LYS A 95 0.81 1.09 -18.44
CA LYS A 95 1.01 2.34 -19.16
C LYS A 95 1.71 3.41 -18.32
N MET A 96 1.36 3.53 -17.04
CA MET A 96 1.96 4.50 -16.13
C MET A 96 3.41 4.16 -15.81
N LEU A 97 3.74 2.88 -15.56
CA LEU A 97 5.10 2.41 -15.34
C LEU A 97 5.99 2.63 -16.57
N HIS A 98 5.51 2.28 -17.76
CA HIS A 98 6.26 2.49 -19.01
C HIS A 98 6.49 3.97 -19.36
N SER A 99 5.59 4.85 -18.95
CA SER A 99 5.71 6.29 -19.26
C SER A 99 6.74 7.02 -18.40
N THR A 100 7.08 6.48 -17.22
CA THR A 100 7.82 7.22 -16.21
C THR A 100 9.25 6.75 -15.98
N HIS A 101 9.52 5.46 -15.82
CA HIS A 101 10.86 5.00 -15.42
C HIS A 101 11.34 3.72 -16.09
N PHE A 102 10.47 2.97 -16.72
CA PHE A 102 10.83 1.65 -17.26
C PHE A 102 11.90 1.70 -18.36
N LYS A 103 12.08 2.84 -19.02
CA LYS A 103 13.14 3.02 -20.04
C LYS A 103 14.55 3.05 -19.43
N GLU A 104 14.69 3.41 -18.16
CA GLU A 104 16.02 3.44 -17.51
C GLU A 104 16.36 2.09 -16.86
N ILE A 105 15.36 1.35 -16.40
CA ILE A 105 15.54 0.05 -15.73
C ILE A 105 15.69 -1.10 -16.74
N SER A 106 15.10 -1.00 -17.93
CA SER A 106 15.23 -2.02 -18.99
C SER A 106 16.66 -2.21 -19.53
N ASN A 107 17.60 -1.37 -19.12
CA ASN A 107 19.02 -1.50 -19.42
C ASN A 107 19.82 -2.26 -18.35
N LEU A 108 19.17 -2.75 -17.29
CA LEU A 108 19.80 -3.65 -16.33
C LEU A 108 19.70 -5.08 -16.84
N ASP A 109 20.83 -5.62 -17.33
CA ASP A 109 21.02 -6.97 -17.87
C ASP A 109 20.81 -8.11 -16.83
N CYS A 110 19.79 -8.02 -15.98
CA CYS A 110 19.52 -8.99 -14.92
C CYS A 110 18.28 -9.84 -15.17
N ILE A 111 17.83 -9.99 -16.43
CA ILE A 111 16.69 -10.86 -16.74
C ILE A 111 17.22 -12.24 -17.09
N ASP A 112 17.11 -13.16 -16.15
CA ASP A 112 17.27 -14.59 -16.40
C ASP A 112 16.13 -15.05 -17.33
N ASN A 113 16.49 -15.31 -18.60
CA ASN A 113 15.57 -15.64 -19.71
C ASN A 113 14.77 -16.95 -19.54
N ASN A 114 14.85 -17.62 -18.38
CA ASN A 114 14.18 -18.89 -18.14
C ASN A 114 12.81 -18.80 -17.42
N LEU A 115 12.29 -17.57 -17.18
CA LEU A 115 11.04 -17.36 -16.44
C LEU A 115 9.94 -16.71 -17.29
N SER A 116 9.42 -17.45 -18.25
CA SER A 116 8.44 -16.97 -19.24
C SER A 116 7.03 -16.67 -18.70
N TRP A 117 6.79 -16.71 -17.38
CA TRP A 117 5.47 -16.44 -16.75
C TRP A 117 5.53 -15.69 -15.41
N LYS A 118 6.71 -15.32 -14.95
CA LYS A 118 6.82 -14.45 -13.78
C LYS A 118 6.47 -13.03 -14.19
N VAL A 119 5.40 -12.51 -13.63
CA VAL A 119 5.13 -11.07 -13.57
C VAL A 119 6.46 -10.41 -13.17
N GLU A 120 6.97 -9.53 -14.03
CA GLU A 120 8.23 -8.85 -13.73
C GLU A 120 8.09 -8.19 -12.36
N PRO A 121 9.03 -8.34 -11.43
CA PRO A 121 8.91 -7.86 -10.05
C PRO A 121 8.54 -6.38 -9.93
N TRP A 122 8.79 -5.62 -10.97
CA TRP A 122 8.55 -4.18 -11.06
C TRP A 122 7.18 -3.77 -11.63
N MET A 123 6.33 -4.74 -12.00
CA MET A 123 5.03 -4.46 -12.61
C MET A 123 3.94 -4.18 -11.59
N GLY A 124 4.19 -3.28 -10.65
CA GLY A 124 3.21 -2.89 -9.67
C GLY A 124 3.53 -1.56 -9.00
N MET A 125 2.58 -1.12 -8.21
CA MET A 125 2.69 0.10 -7.42
C MET A 125 2.28 -0.19 -5.98
N VAL A 126 2.71 0.64 -5.04
CA VAL A 126 2.14 0.73 -3.70
C VAL A 126 1.00 1.73 -3.73
N ARG A 127 -0.11 1.44 -3.05
CA ARG A 127 -1.23 2.36 -2.89
C ARG A 127 -1.57 2.56 -1.43
N ALA A 128 -1.37 3.76 -0.93
CA ALA A 128 -1.95 4.22 0.33
C ALA A 128 -3.37 4.74 0.08
N SER A 129 -4.30 4.37 0.95
CA SER A 129 -5.69 4.84 0.90
C SER A 129 -6.08 5.35 2.28
N PHE A 130 -6.75 6.48 2.33
CA PHE A 130 -7.22 7.09 3.57
C PHE A 130 -8.69 6.81 3.77
N GLY A 131 -9.08 6.49 5.00
CA GLY A 131 -10.46 6.33 5.41
C GLY A 131 -10.88 7.48 6.33
N ILE A 132 -12.16 7.57 6.61
CA ILE A 132 -12.78 8.61 7.46
C ILE A 132 -12.22 8.67 8.90
N TYR A 133 -11.44 7.69 9.30
CA TYR A 133 -10.81 7.58 10.62
C TYR A 133 -9.32 7.93 10.63
N ASN A 134 -8.71 8.18 9.45
CA ASN A 134 -7.31 8.55 9.37
C ASN A 134 -7.11 10.02 9.70
N THR A 135 -5.92 10.31 10.20
CA THR A 135 -5.51 11.66 10.61
C THR A 135 -4.17 12.04 9.96
N LYS A 136 -3.78 13.30 10.11
CA LYS A 136 -2.44 13.77 9.69
C LYS A 136 -1.32 13.04 10.44
N ASP A 137 -1.55 12.61 11.68
CA ASP A 137 -0.57 11.83 12.46
C ASP A 137 -0.30 10.45 11.83
N ASP A 138 -1.31 9.82 11.23
CA ASP A 138 -1.13 8.54 10.53
C ASP A 138 -0.31 8.74 9.25
N ILE A 139 -0.53 9.85 8.55
CA ILE A 139 0.28 10.24 7.41
C ILE A 139 1.73 10.52 7.83
N ASP A 140 1.95 11.21 8.95
CA ASP A 140 3.28 11.48 9.47
C ASP A 140 4.03 10.18 9.80
N LYS A 141 3.35 9.19 10.38
CA LYS A 141 3.92 7.86 10.60
C LYS A 141 4.29 7.17 9.29
N LEU A 142 3.43 7.24 8.27
CA LEU A 142 3.75 6.72 6.93
C LEU A 142 5.00 7.39 6.35
N ILE A 143 5.10 8.71 6.44
CA ILE A 143 6.26 9.46 5.93
C ILE A 143 7.55 9.09 6.68
N ILE A 144 7.50 8.95 7.99
CA ILE A 144 8.64 8.49 8.80
C ILE A 144 9.05 7.09 8.37
N ALA A 145 8.11 6.16 8.22
CA ALA A 145 8.38 4.80 7.75
C ALA A 145 9.04 4.79 6.36
N LEU A 146 8.49 5.53 5.40
CA LEU A 146 9.06 5.64 4.06
C LEU A 146 10.47 6.24 4.07
N SER A 147 10.71 7.26 4.91
CA SER A 147 12.05 7.83 5.08
C SER A 147 13.06 6.81 5.61
N GLU A 148 12.68 6.01 6.60
CA GLU A 148 13.54 4.94 7.11
C GLU A 148 13.79 3.85 6.07
N ILE A 149 12.77 3.44 5.31
CA ILE A 149 12.88 2.46 4.22
C ILE A 149 13.89 2.95 3.19
N ILE A 150 13.77 4.20 2.73
CA ILE A 150 14.67 4.82 1.76
C ILE A 150 16.11 4.81 2.28
N ASN A 151 16.32 5.20 3.53
CA ASN A 151 17.66 5.29 4.11
C ASN A 151 18.30 3.92 4.41
N LYS A 152 17.49 2.85 4.52
CA LYS A 152 17.94 1.52 4.93
C LYS A 152 17.56 0.41 3.93
N LYS A 153 17.41 0.74 2.63
CA LYS A 153 16.98 -0.20 1.57
C LYS A 153 17.68 -1.56 1.65
N SER A 154 19.02 -1.56 1.66
CA SER A 154 19.82 -2.79 1.69
C SER A 154 19.67 -3.57 3.01
N PHE A 155 19.41 -2.92 4.11
CA PHE A 155 19.13 -3.59 5.38
C PHE A 155 17.82 -4.35 5.29
N PHE A 156 16.74 -3.67 4.91
CA PHE A 156 15.42 -4.29 4.81
C PHE A 156 15.38 -5.41 3.78
N ALA A 157 15.96 -5.23 2.60
CA ALA A 157 15.98 -6.26 1.57
C ALA A 157 16.60 -7.58 2.04
N LYS A 158 17.60 -7.53 2.93
CA LYS A 158 18.24 -8.73 3.49
C LYS A 158 17.36 -9.48 4.50
N GLN A 159 16.32 -8.85 5.05
CA GLN A 159 15.42 -9.48 6.04
C GLN A 159 14.35 -10.36 5.39
N TYR A 160 14.15 -10.25 4.08
CA TYR A 160 13.09 -10.95 3.36
C TYR A 160 13.62 -12.02 2.42
N THR A 161 12.76 -13.00 2.15
CA THR A 161 12.88 -13.96 1.05
C THR A 161 11.62 -13.87 0.19
N ILE A 162 11.76 -14.20 -1.09
CA ILE A 162 10.62 -14.25 -2.02
C ILE A 162 10.22 -15.72 -2.15
N ASP A 163 8.94 -16.01 -2.02
CA ASP A 163 8.41 -17.35 -2.24
C ASP A 163 8.08 -17.62 -3.73
N ASN A 164 7.54 -18.81 -4.01
CA ASN A 164 7.20 -19.22 -5.38
C ASN A 164 6.06 -18.41 -6.02
N ASN A 165 5.28 -17.69 -5.22
CA ASN A 165 4.18 -16.85 -5.68
C ASN A 165 4.65 -15.40 -5.94
N GLY A 166 5.87 -15.05 -5.52
CA GLY A 166 6.41 -13.70 -5.57
C GLY A 166 6.15 -12.89 -4.30
N ASP A 167 5.62 -13.51 -3.24
CA ASP A 167 5.33 -12.84 -1.98
C ASP A 167 6.59 -12.72 -1.12
N TYR A 168 6.73 -11.59 -0.43
CA TYR A 168 7.84 -11.30 0.47
C TYR A 168 7.55 -11.82 1.87
N ASN A 169 8.38 -12.74 2.35
CA ASN A 169 8.29 -13.34 3.67
C ASN A 169 9.49 -12.91 4.53
N HIS A 170 9.24 -12.35 5.70
CA HIS A 170 10.30 -11.98 6.63
C HIS A 170 10.98 -13.22 7.22
N LYS A 171 12.32 -13.25 7.25
CA LYS A 171 13.10 -14.45 7.63
C LYS A 171 12.89 -14.91 9.07
N THR A 172 12.62 -13.99 9.97
CA THR A 172 12.53 -14.26 11.41
C THR A 172 11.20 -13.86 12.03
N PHE A 173 10.47 -12.92 11.43
CA PHE A 173 9.15 -12.52 11.90
C PHE A 173 8.08 -13.40 11.25
N ASN A 174 7.36 -14.16 12.09
CA ASN A 174 6.26 -15.00 11.65
C ASN A 174 5.03 -14.67 12.48
N PHE A 175 4.11 -13.92 11.88
CA PHE A 175 2.84 -13.58 12.53
C PHE A 175 1.81 -14.66 12.20
N SER A 176 1.27 -15.30 13.25
CA SER A 176 0.14 -16.20 13.11
C SER A 176 -1.11 -15.57 13.73
N SER A 177 -2.10 -15.26 12.89
CA SER A 177 -3.39 -14.75 13.37
C SER A 177 -4.08 -15.71 14.34
N LYS A 178 -3.79 -17.03 14.26
CA LYS A 178 -4.35 -18.04 15.15
C LYS A 178 -3.90 -17.88 16.59
N ASP A 179 -2.75 -17.24 16.83
CA ASP A 179 -2.23 -17.01 18.18
C ASP A 179 -2.99 -15.87 18.91
N PHE A 180 -3.68 -15.01 18.13
CA PHE A 180 -4.37 -13.83 18.64
C PHE A 180 -5.89 -13.91 18.49
N PHE A 181 -6.37 -14.69 17.53
CA PHE A 181 -7.78 -14.79 17.23
C PHE A 181 -8.17 -16.16 16.70
N SER A 182 -9.16 -16.79 17.31
CA SER A 182 -9.76 -18.05 16.85
C SER A 182 -11.27 -17.94 16.84
N LEU A 183 -11.89 -17.97 15.66
CA LEU A 183 -13.36 -18.01 15.51
C LEU A 183 -13.99 -19.21 16.23
N THR A 184 -13.37 -20.39 16.12
CA THR A 184 -13.85 -21.60 16.78
C THR A 184 -13.76 -21.51 18.29
N GLY A 185 -12.67 -20.97 18.85
CA GLY A 185 -12.49 -20.77 20.27
C GLY A 185 -13.49 -19.78 20.88
N SER A 186 -13.85 -18.72 20.16
CA SER A 186 -14.87 -17.76 20.60
C SER A 186 -16.25 -18.39 20.61
N ILE A 187 -16.63 -19.08 19.54
CA ILE A 187 -17.94 -19.77 19.42
C ILE A 187 -18.10 -20.85 20.48
N ASP A 188 -17.07 -21.66 20.72
CA ASP A 188 -17.10 -22.71 21.74
C ASP A 188 -17.23 -22.18 23.16
N ASN A 189 -16.69 -21.00 23.45
CA ASN A 189 -16.85 -20.34 24.74
C ASN A 189 -18.24 -19.74 24.91
N ASP A 190 -18.83 -19.17 23.87
CA ASP A 190 -20.18 -18.62 23.89
C ASP A 190 -21.23 -19.72 24.04
N ILE A 191 -21.04 -20.86 23.38
CA ILE A 191 -21.95 -22.03 23.51
C ILE A 191 -21.88 -22.64 24.92
N LYS A 192 -20.72 -22.63 25.57
CA LYS A 192 -20.59 -23.16 26.96
C LYS A 192 -21.20 -22.24 28.03
N GLN A 193 -21.53 -21.00 27.70
CA GLN A 193 -22.18 -20.04 28.60
C GLN A 193 -23.70 -19.97 28.41
N LEU A 194 -24.25 -20.69 27.41
CA LEU A 194 -25.70 -20.91 27.20
C LEU A 194 -26.14 -22.23 27.81
#